data_bfaab66d7e664abdf5cbbe5c91278f4f
#
_entry.id   bfaab66d7e664abdf5cbbe5c91278f4f
#
_cell.length_a   1.000
_cell.length_b   1.000
_cell.length_c   1.000
_cell.angle_alpha   90.00
_cell.angle_beta   90.00
_cell.angle_gamma   90.00
#
_symmetry.space_group_name_H-M   'P 1'
#
loop_
_entity.id
_entity.type
_entity.pdbx_description
1 polymer ?
#
loop_
_entity_poly.entity_id
_entity_poly.type
_entity_poly.pdbx_seq_one_letter_code
_entity_poly.pdbx_strand_id
1 'polypeptide(L)'
;MKFLSEEWFEEFKVLTMDAYAPGKTPTNMTTTLCECYSDVPLAGGEKLWMLYKFENGVITSMERGLGEANIPSAEFVTDATYDIVVKLLKGEMSNAKALMGGKVKLKGNLSKALKLISVHDNIDKCKHLNGKTEW
;
A
#
# COMPACT_ATOMS: atom_id res chain seq x y z
N MET A 1 -4.99 11.65 -13.25
CA MET A 1 -3.64 11.32 -12.71
C MET A 1 -3.27 9.90 -13.09
N LYS A 2 -2.05 9.68 -13.48
CA LYS A 2 -1.56 8.31 -13.72
C LYS A 2 -1.37 7.58 -12.39
N PHE A 3 -1.84 6.34 -12.34
CA PHE A 3 -1.70 5.48 -11.16
C PHE A 3 -0.22 5.34 -10.77
N LEU A 4 0.06 5.51 -9.49
CA LEU A 4 1.39 5.45 -8.87
C LEU A 4 2.35 6.59 -9.28
N SER A 5 1.87 7.62 -9.98
CA SER A 5 2.65 8.83 -10.18
C SER A 5 2.86 9.59 -8.87
N GLU A 6 3.78 10.53 -8.85
CA GLU A 6 3.99 11.37 -7.65
C GLU A 6 2.73 12.16 -7.29
N GLU A 7 2.02 12.70 -8.29
CA GLU A 7 0.76 13.42 -8.08
C GLU A 7 -0.30 12.50 -7.44
N TRP A 8 -0.46 11.29 -7.98
CA TRP A 8 -1.37 10.29 -7.43
C TRP A 8 -1.00 9.94 -5.99
N PHE A 9 0.29 9.73 -5.74
CA PHE A 9 0.79 9.38 -4.40
C PHE A 9 0.49 10.47 -3.37
N GLU A 10 0.65 11.75 -3.73
CA GLU A 10 0.37 12.85 -2.80
C GLU A 10 -1.10 12.87 -2.39
N GLU A 11 -2.04 12.65 -3.31
CA GLU A 11 -3.46 12.55 -2.97
C GLU A 11 -3.76 11.29 -2.15
N PHE A 12 -3.19 10.16 -2.54
CA PHE A 12 -3.35 8.89 -1.81
C PHE A 12 -2.82 9.02 -0.37
N LYS A 13 -1.70 9.68 -0.20
CA LYS A 13 -1.08 9.93 1.10
C LYS A 13 -2.01 10.73 2.02
N VAL A 14 -2.57 11.82 1.53
CA VAL A 14 -3.50 12.65 2.30
C VAL A 14 -4.71 11.82 2.76
N LEU A 15 -5.33 11.09 1.85
CA LEU A 15 -6.50 10.27 2.15
C LEU A 15 -6.18 9.15 3.15
N THR A 16 -5.05 8.50 2.97
CA THR A 16 -4.64 7.37 3.80
C THR A 16 -4.24 7.83 5.20
N MET A 17 -3.46 8.88 5.31
CA MET A 17 -3.08 9.43 6.62
C MET A 17 -4.29 9.96 7.39
N ASP A 18 -5.27 10.54 6.71
CA ASP A 18 -6.53 10.94 7.35
C ASP A 18 -7.31 9.72 7.87
N ALA A 19 -7.36 8.63 7.11
CA ALA A 19 -8.05 7.41 7.52
C ALA A 19 -7.42 6.76 8.76
N TYR A 20 -6.15 6.95 8.98
CA TYR A 20 -5.39 6.42 10.13
C TYR A 20 -4.95 7.52 11.08
N ALA A 21 -5.66 8.64 11.13
CA ALA A 21 -5.39 9.74 12.05
C ALA A 21 -5.74 9.35 13.50
N PRO A 22 -5.21 10.06 14.50
CA PRO A 22 -5.56 9.80 15.89
C PRO A 22 -7.08 9.80 16.12
N GLY A 23 -7.57 8.79 16.85
CA GLY A 23 -8.99 8.60 17.12
C GLY A 23 -9.80 7.95 15.99
N LYS A 24 -9.22 7.75 14.81
CA LYS A 24 -9.88 7.12 13.67
C LYS A 24 -9.28 5.77 13.29
N THR A 25 -8.08 5.50 13.76
CA THR A 25 -7.35 4.31 13.35
C THR A 25 -8.01 3.02 13.85
N PRO A 26 -8.18 2.01 12.98
CA PRO A 26 -8.80 0.73 13.35
C PRO A 26 -7.80 -0.27 13.95
N THR A 27 -6.54 0.07 14.08
CA THR A 27 -5.50 -0.76 14.67
C THR A 27 -4.70 0.00 15.70
N ASN A 28 -3.99 -0.71 16.57
CA ASN A 28 -3.06 -0.12 17.55
C ASN A 28 -1.61 -0.54 17.31
N MET A 29 -1.30 -1.04 16.12
CA MET A 29 0.03 -1.56 15.80
C MET A 29 1.06 -0.44 15.64
N THR A 30 2.27 -0.70 16.15
CA THR A 30 3.46 0.09 15.87
C THR A 30 4.34 -0.77 14.95
N THR A 31 4.46 -0.38 13.70
CA THR A 31 5.14 -1.18 12.69
C THR A 31 5.50 -0.36 11.46
N THR A 32 6.21 -0.99 10.54
CA THR A 32 6.51 -0.46 9.22
C THR A 32 6.07 -1.44 8.14
N LEU A 33 5.49 -0.92 7.07
CA LEU A 33 5.08 -1.68 5.90
C LEU A 33 5.67 -1.03 4.66
N CYS A 34 6.36 -1.81 3.85
CA CYS A 34 6.82 -1.38 2.53
C CYS A 34 6.12 -2.21 1.46
N GLU A 35 5.31 -1.56 0.63
CA GLU A 35 4.66 -2.19 -0.51
C GLU A 35 5.50 -1.95 -1.75
N CYS A 36 5.93 -3.03 -2.41
CA CYS A 36 6.76 -2.97 -3.60
C CYS A 36 5.97 -3.47 -4.82
N TYR A 37 6.09 -2.76 -5.92
CA TYR A 37 5.36 -3.05 -7.16
C TYR A 37 6.32 -3.18 -8.32
N SER A 38 6.17 -4.27 -9.09
CA SER A 38 6.92 -4.51 -10.32
C SER A 38 6.06 -4.25 -11.55
N ASP A 39 6.71 -4.12 -12.70
CA ASP A 39 6.05 -3.91 -14.00
C ASP A 39 5.19 -2.64 -14.07
N VAL A 40 5.54 -1.64 -13.28
CA VAL A 40 4.83 -0.35 -13.26
C VAL A 40 5.22 0.45 -14.51
N PRO A 41 4.25 0.80 -15.39
CA PRO A 41 4.57 1.43 -16.67
C PRO A 41 5.39 2.72 -16.57
N LEU A 42 5.13 3.55 -15.56
CA LEU A 42 5.82 4.82 -15.41
C LEU A 42 7.19 4.71 -14.71
N ALA A 43 7.54 3.53 -14.20
CA ALA A 43 8.76 3.33 -13.42
C ALA A 43 9.98 2.89 -14.26
N GLY A 44 9.83 2.76 -15.58
CA GLY A 44 10.95 2.47 -16.48
C GLY A 44 11.67 1.15 -16.20
N GLY A 45 10.95 0.13 -15.75
CA GLY A 45 11.51 -1.18 -15.41
C GLY A 45 12.01 -1.31 -13.98
N GLU A 46 12.01 -0.25 -13.21
CA GLU A 46 12.37 -0.27 -11.80
C GLU A 46 11.19 -0.63 -10.92
N LYS A 47 11.46 -1.20 -9.73
CA LYS A 47 10.43 -1.36 -8.71
C LYS A 47 10.03 0.00 -8.15
N LEU A 48 8.74 0.19 -7.96
CA LEU A 48 8.18 1.32 -7.24
C LEU A 48 7.79 0.83 -5.85
N TRP A 49 8.09 1.60 -4.81
CA TRP A 49 7.76 1.21 -3.45
C TRP A 49 7.10 2.36 -2.69
N MET A 50 6.25 1.98 -1.73
CA MET A 50 5.62 2.89 -0.78
C MET A 50 5.85 2.38 0.64
N LEU A 51 6.41 3.23 1.49
CA LEU A 51 6.68 2.92 2.89
C LEU A 51 5.66 3.60 3.79
N TYR A 52 5.07 2.83 4.69
CA TYR A 52 4.14 3.32 5.70
C TYR A 52 4.75 3.09 7.08
N LYS A 53 4.73 4.13 7.92
CA LYS A 53 5.13 4.02 9.33
C LYS A 53 3.91 4.21 10.20
N PHE A 54 3.65 3.21 11.06
CA PHE A 54 2.54 3.20 12.01
C PHE A 54 3.10 3.35 13.43
N GLU A 55 2.45 4.20 14.22
CA GLU A 55 2.73 4.35 15.63
C GLU A 55 1.40 4.33 16.41
N ASN A 56 1.19 3.29 17.20
CA ASN A 56 -0.08 3.03 17.89
C ASN A 56 -1.29 3.10 16.94
N GLY A 57 -1.11 2.54 15.75
CA GLY A 57 -2.11 2.50 14.70
C GLY A 57 -2.22 3.76 13.83
N VAL A 58 -1.60 4.85 14.23
CA VAL A 58 -1.57 6.10 13.46
C VAL A 58 -0.49 6.03 12.39
N ILE A 59 -0.81 6.38 11.16
CA ILE A 59 0.21 6.52 10.12
C ILE A 59 0.91 7.86 10.31
N THR A 60 2.16 7.80 10.73
CA THR A 60 2.98 8.99 11.01
C THR A 60 3.79 9.45 9.81
N SER A 61 4.02 8.57 8.84
CA SER A 61 4.81 8.88 7.64
C SER A 61 4.45 7.96 6.50
N MET A 62 4.43 8.50 5.29
CA MET A 62 4.35 7.75 4.05
C MET A 62 5.38 8.30 3.07
N GLU A 63 6.14 7.41 2.44
CA GLU A 63 7.17 7.76 1.46
C GLU A 63 7.01 6.91 0.21
N ARG A 64 7.38 7.45 -0.93
CA ARG A 64 7.42 6.76 -2.23
C ARG A 64 8.81 6.84 -2.81
N GLY A 65 9.26 5.78 -3.45
CA GLY A 65 10.55 5.80 -4.13
C GLY A 65 10.62 4.78 -5.26
N LEU A 66 11.71 4.82 -5.99
CA LEU A 66 12.01 3.96 -7.12
C LEU A 66 13.34 3.22 -6.89
N GLY A 67 13.40 2.00 -7.41
CA GLY A 67 14.62 1.20 -7.43
C GLY A 67 14.71 0.20 -6.29
N GLU A 68 15.03 -1.05 -6.63
CA GLU A 68 15.15 -2.15 -5.67
C GLU A 68 16.24 -1.87 -4.62
N ALA A 69 17.35 -1.25 -5.03
CA ALA A 69 18.45 -0.93 -4.13
C ALA A 69 18.09 0.15 -3.09
N ASN A 70 17.04 0.91 -3.34
CA ASN A 70 16.59 2.00 -2.47
C ASN A 70 15.43 1.60 -1.55
N ILE A 71 14.95 0.34 -1.62
CA ILE A 71 13.87 -0.14 -0.77
C ILE A 71 14.30 -0.08 0.70
N PRO A 72 13.59 0.68 1.55
CA PRO A 72 13.96 0.78 2.96
C PRO A 72 13.65 -0.50 3.71
N SER A 73 14.35 -0.72 4.82
CA SER A 73 14.03 -1.81 5.74
C SER A 73 12.68 -1.57 6.38
N ALA A 74 11.88 -2.62 6.46
CA ALA A 74 10.56 -2.58 7.08
C ALA A 74 10.26 -3.93 7.74
N GLU A 75 9.38 -3.91 8.75
CA GLU A 75 8.94 -5.15 9.40
C GLU A 75 8.19 -6.04 8.42
N PHE A 76 7.33 -5.44 7.60
CA PHE A 76 6.59 -6.14 6.55
C PHE A 76 7.00 -5.57 5.19
N VAL A 77 7.27 -6.46 4.25
CA VAL A 77 7.53 -6.09 2.86
C VAL A 77 6.61 -6.93 1.99
N THR A 78 5.82 -6.28 1.14
CA THR A 78 4.98 -6.97 0.17
C THR A 78 5.50 -6.73 -1.23
N ASP A 79 5.32 -7.72 -2.10
CA ASP A 79 5.69 -7.66 -3.52
C ASP A 79 4.51 -8.08 -4.37
N ALA A 80 4.11 -7.26 -5.31
CA ALA A 80 3.05 -7.55 -6.25
C ALA A 80 3.34 -6.90 -7.61
N THR A 81 2.75 -7.45 -8.67
CA THR A 81 2.82 -6.84 -10.00
C THR A 81 1.82 -5.68 -10.11
N TYR A 82 2.08 -4.79 -11.04
CA TYR A 82 1.17 -3.68 -11.36
C TYR A 82 -0.27 -4.15 -11.60
N ASP A 83 -0.46 -5.21 -12.39
CA ASP A 83 -1.80 -5.74 -12.68
C ASP A 83 -2.55 -6.19 -11.43
N ILE A 84 -1.87 -6.83 -10.50
CA ILE A 84 -2.47 -7.25 -9.22
C ILE A 84 -2.85 -6.04 -8.38
N VAL A 85 -1.98 -5.05 -8.28
CA VAL A 85 -2.24 -3.84 -7.50
C VAL A 85 -3.43 -3.05 -8.05
N VAL A 86 -3.55 -2.95 -9.38
CA VAL A 86 -4.71 -2.32 -10.03
C VAL A 86 -6.01 -3.03 -9.63
N LYS A 87 -6.03 -4.36 -9.65
CA LYS A 87 -7.20 -5.15 -9.23
C LYS A 87 -7.55 -4.92 -7.77
N LEU A 88 -6.55 -4.86 -6.90
CA LEU A 88 -6.75 -4.61 -5.48
C LEU A 88 -7.38 -3.23 -5.24
N LEU A 89 -6.87 -2.20 -5.89
CA LEU A 89 -7.39 -0.83 -5.71
C LEU A 89 -8.74 -0.61 -6.35
N LYS A 90 -9.05 -1.32 -7.43
CA LYS A 90 -10.39 -1.31 -8.05
C LYS A 90 -11.42 -2.12 -7.26
N GLY A 91 -11.00 -2.84 -6.23
CA GLY A 91 -11.88 -3.70 -5.44
C GLY A 91 -12.26 -5.01 -6.13
N GLU A 92 -11.54 -5.38 -7.18
CA GLU A 92 -11.77 -6.64 -7.92
C GLU A 92 -11.17 -7.86 -7.21
N MET A 93 -10.33 -7.63 -6.22
CA MET A 93 -9.63 -8.66 -5.45
C MET A 93 -9.40 -8.15 -4.03
N SER A 94 -9.62 -8.99 -3.01
CA SER A 94 -9.29 -8.61 -1.64
C SER A 94 -7.79 -8.77 -1.36
N ASN A 95 -7.22 -7.88 -0.54
CA ASN A 95 -5.82 -7.97 -0.14
C ASN A 95 -5.53 -9.27 0.61
N ALA A 96 -6.41 -9.68 1.51
CA ALA A 96 -6.24 -10.93 2.25
C ALA A 96 -6.20 -12.16 1.33
N LYS A 97 -7.12 -12.24 0.36
CA LYS A 97 -7.16 -13.35 -0.62
C LYS A 97 -5.95 -13.34 -1.54
N ALA A 98 -5.50 -12.17 -1.98
CA ALA A 98 -4.30 -12.05 -2.81
C ALA A 98 -3.06 -12.53 -2.07
N LEU A 99 -2.93 -12.18 -0.79
CA LEU A 99 -1.83 -12.62 0.05
C LEU A 99 -1.88 -14.13 0.29
N MET A 100 -3.03 -14.66 0.67
CA MET A 100 -3.22 -16.10 0.92
C MET A 100 -3.01 -16.94 -0.34
N GLY A 101 -3.41 -16.42 -1.49
CA GLY A 101 -3.25 -17.08 -2.79
C GLY A 101 -1.88 -16.92 -3.43
N GLY A 102 -0.93 -16.23 -2.79
CA GLY A 102 0.43 -16.05 -3.31
C GLY A 102 0.54 -15.02 -4.42
N LYS A 103 -0.50 -14.26 -4.72
CA LYS A 103 -0.46 -13.18 -5.72
C LYS A 103 0.24 -11.93 -5.20
N VAL A 104 0.21 -11.72 -3.89
CA VAL A 104 1.05 -10.77 -3.18
C VAL A 104 1.97 -11.58 -2.30
N LYS A 105 3.27 -11.40 -2.45
CA LYS A 105 4.28 -12.07 -1.63
C LYS A 105 4.58 -11.24 -0.41
N LEU A 106 4.71 -11.88 0.74
CA LEU A 106 4.97 -11.23 2.01
C LEU A 106 6.30 -11.69 2.61
N LYS A 107 7.06 -10.74 3.10
CA LYS A 107 8.18 -10.94 4.01
C LYS A 107 7.78 -10.39 5.37
N GLY A 108 7.74 -11.24 6.41
CA GLY A 108 7.28 -10.90 7.75
C GLY A 108 6.28 -11.93 8.28
N ASN A 109 5.77 -11.70 9.49
CA ASN A 109 4.81 -12.61 10.12
C ASN A 109 3.42 -12.50 9.46
N LEU A 110 2.94 -13.60 8.88
CA LEU A 110 1.68 -13.62 8.14
C LEU A 110 0.47 -13.24 8.99
N SER A 111 0.34 -13.82 10.18
CA SER A 111 -0.82 -13.56 11.06
C SER A 111 -0.92 -12.09 11.44
N LYS A 112 0.22 -11.47 11.74
CA LYS A 112 0.31 -10.04 12.10
C LYS A 112 0.02 -9.16 10.88
N ALA A 113 0.56 -9.50 9.71
CA ALA A 113 0.34 -8.77 8.46
C ALA A 113 -1.13 -8.81 8.03
N LEU A 114 -1.82 -9.94 8.22
CA LEU A 114 -3.24 -10.08 7.88
C LEU A 114 -4.12 -9.10 8.66
N LYS A 115 -3.80 -8.84 9.92
CA LYS A 115 -4.54 -7.84 10.73
C LYS A 115 -4.39 -6.43 10.15
N LEU A 116 -3.22 -6.08 9.67
CA LEU A 116 -2.94 -4.79 9.06
C LEU A 116 -3.61 -4.66 7.69
N ILE A 117 -3.53 -5.69 6.87
CA ILE A 117 -4.06 -5.69 5.51
C ILE A 117 -5.60 -5.72 5.49
N SER A 118 -6.23 -6.48 6.41
CA SER A 118 -7.70 -6.51 6.53
C SER A 118 -8.27 -5.14 6.86
N VAL A 119 -7.56 -4.36 7.64
CA VAL A 119 -7.91 -2.98 7.94
C VAL A 119 -7.84 -2.12 6.68
N HIS A 120 -6.82 -2.34 5.86
CA HIS A 120 -6.59 -1.60 4.62
C HIS A 120 -7.72 -1.84 3.59
N ASP A 121 -8.28 -3.05 3.55
CA ASP A 121 -9.41 -3.40 2.66
C ASP A 121 -10.68 -2.57 2.94
N ASN A 122 -10.83 -2.08 4.15
CA ASN A 122 -12.03 -1.34 4.58
C ASN A 122 -11.95 0.17 4.34
N ILE A 123 -10.91 0.66 3.69
CA ILE A 123 -10.76 2.08 3.42
C ILE A 123 -11.52 2.46 2.16
N ASP A 124 -12.77 2.91 2.33
CA ASP A 124 -13.63 3.39 1.25
C ASP A 124 -13.10 4.64 0.54
N LYS A 125 -12.11 5.32 1.11
CA LYS A 125 -11.61 6.61 0.63
C LYS A 125 -10.90 6.51 -0.72
N CYS A 126 -10.36 5.35 -1.05
CA CYS A 126 -9.72 5.13 -2.35
C CYS A 126 -10.71 5.14 -3.52
N LYS A 127 -11.99 4.91 -3.28
CA LYS A 127 -13.01 4.92 -4.34
C LYS A 127 -13.10 6.28 -5.05
N HIS A 128 -13.01 7.36 -4.29
CA HIS A 128 -13.02 8.70 -4.85
C HIS A 128 -11.77 8.96 -5.70
N LEU A 129 -10.62 8.50 -5.23
CA LEU A 129 -9.36 8.62 -5.97
C LEU A 129 -9.38 7.80 -7.26
N ASN A 130 -10.01 6.63 -7.25
CA ASN A 130 -10.12 5.78 -8.43
C ASN A 130 -10.81 6.48 -9.59
N GLY A 131 -11.79 7.34 -9.33
CA GLY A 131 -12.48 8.14 -10.37
C GLY A 131 -11.57 9.15 -11.06
N LYS A 132 -10.45 9.51 -10.48
CA LYS A 132 -9.45 10.45 -11.01
C LYS A 132 -8.19 9.74 -11.53
N THR A 133 -8.16 8.43 -11.49
CA THR A 133 -6.96 7.64 -11.78
C THR A 133 -6.99 7.10 -13.20
N GLU A 134 -5.89 7.28 -13.92
CA GLU A 134 -5.61 6.67 -15.23
C GLU A 134 -4.75 5.42 -14.97
N TRP A 135 -5.33 4.29 -15.22
CA TRP A 135 -4.70 2.98 -14.99
C TRP A 135 -3.72 2.57 -16.09
#